data_4a1920c97600b00fbaabeb5ade8449a0
#
_entry.id   4a1920c97600b00fbaabeb5ade8449a0
#
_cell.length_a   1.000
_cell.length_b   1.000
_cell.length_c   1.000
_cell.angle_alpha   90.00
_cell.angle_beta   90.00
_cell.angle_gamma   90.00
#
_symmetry.space_group_name_H-M   'P 1'
#
loop_
_entity.id
_entity.type
_entity.pdbx_description
1 polymer ?
#
loop_
_entity_poly.entity_id
_entity_poly.type
_entity_poly.pdbx_seq_one_letter_code
_entity_poly.pdbx_strand_id
1 'polypeptide(L)'
;MELIEAEYPKPGHVLLHLSDLHLVGGPGTLYGSVDSATRLQEICDQIIASRIKPEAIIFTGDLADKGELEAYKRLRDMIEPVCDSLGAKAIWAMGNHDNRANFRTAFADASESSKPQDPVDRSYFVNGLRIITLDTTVPGYHYGELSESQLEWLAEELATPAPDGTILALHHPPVPCVQDLAVLVELRGQAALAAVVRNTDVRTILGGHLHYSTTAGFAGIPVSVASATCYTQDLGVRAGGQRGRDGAQSYNMIHVYEHTIVHSVVPMSGGVTVGEPVDAAEVQRRLAEAGIRIPHESRVGAHTSPGTHTSSIPLVSPGGFTSPKAP
;
A
#
# COMPACT_ATOMS: atom_id res chain seq x y z
N MET A 1 -14.99 -26.72 -27.93
CA MET A 1 -14.24 -25.46 -27.91
C MET A 1 -13.03 -25.70 -27.03
N GLU A 2 -11.84 -25.42 -27.51
CA GLU A 2 -10.61 -25.59 -26.75
C GLU A 2 -10.63 -24.59 -25.59
N LEU A 3 -10.34 -25.04 -24.37
CA LEU A 3 -10.32 -24.18 -23.17
C LEU A 3 -9.01 -23.40 -23.18
N ILE A 4 -9.10 -22.09 -23.14
CA ILE A 4 -7.95 -21.18 -23.05
C ILE A 4 -7.76 -20.80 -21.59
N GLU A 5 -6.58 -21.03 -21.03
CA GLU A 5 -6.24 -20.53 -19.70
C GLU A 5 -5.80 -19.07 -19.78
N ALA A 6 -6.22 -18.26 -18.80
CA ALA A 6 -5.72 -16.90 -18.67
C ALA A 6 -4.22 -16.90 -18.36
N GLU A 7 -3.50 -15.87 -18.79
CA GLU A 7 -2.05 -15.71 -18.59
C GLU A 7 -1.64 -15.71 -17.11
N TYR A 8 -2.52 -15.24 -16.23
CA TYR A 8 -2.30 -15.21 -14.79
C TYR A 8 -3.43 -15.94 -14.06
N PRO A 9 -3.12 -16.69 -13.00
CA PRO A 9 -4.12 -17.23 -12.09
C PRO A 9 -4.78 -16.12 -11.28
N LYS A 10 -5.70 -16.48 -10.38
CA LYS A 10 -6.16 -15.55 -9.35
C LYS A 10 -5.01 -15.25 -8.36
N PRO A 11 -4.99 -14.05 -7.76
CA PRO A 11 -3.94 -13.69 -6.79
C PRO A 11 -3.98 -14.61 -5.57
N GLY A 12 -2.81 -14.90 -5.01
CA GLY A 12 -2.67 -15.65 -3.75
C GLY A 12 -3.11 -14.83 -2.55
N HIS A 13 -2.88 -13.49 -2.57
CA HIS A 13 -3.34 -12.58 -1.52
C HIS A 13 -4.01 -11.36 -2.12
N VAL A 14 -5.00 -10.83 -1.38
CA VAL A 14 -5.65 -9.56 -1.65
C VAL A 14 -5.56 -8.70 -0.39
N LEU A 15 -5.00 -7.50 -0.51
CA LEU A 15 -4.83 -6.56 0.59
C LEU A 15 -5.36 -5.19 0.18
N LEU A 16 -5.68 -4.35 1.16
CA LEU A 16 -5.97 -2.93 0.95
C LEU A 16 -4.88 -2.08 1.61
N HIS A 17 -4.60 -0.92 1.02
CA HIS A 17 -3.62 0.01 1.53
C HIS A 17 -4.21 1.42 1.55
N LEU A 18 -4.31 1.98 2.75
CA LEU A 18 -4.79 3.32 3.05
C LEU A 18 -3.66 4.12 3.72
N SER A 19 -3.67 5.44 3.58
CA SER A 19 -2.68 6.31 4.20
C SER A 19 -3.24 7.70 4.48
N ASP A 20 -2.59 8.43 5.37
CA ASP A 20 -2.80 9.86 5.60
C ASP A 20 -4.28 10.18 5.89
N LEU A 21 -4.78 9.59 6.98
CA LEU A 21 -6.17 9.72 7.40
C LEU A 21 -6.42 11.05 8.10
N HIS A 22 -5.44 11.53 8.88
CA HIS A 22 -5.49 12.77 9.65
C HIS A 22 -6.80 12.96 10.43
N LEU A 23 -7.22 11.94 11.17
CA LEU A 23 -8.40 12.07 12.03
C LEU A 23 -8.15 13.08 13.13
N VAL A 24 -9.15 13.90 13.43
CA VAL A 24 -9.10 14.87 14.54
C VAL A 24 -9.73 14.27 15.79
N GLY A 25 -9.13 14.51 16.95
CA GLY A 25 -9.55 13.93 18.23
C GLY A 25 -10.81 14.55 18.83
N GLY A 26 -11.27 15.70 18.31
CA GLY A 26 -12.43 16.43 18.81
C GLY A 26 -13.46 16.76 17.76
N PRO A 27 -14.46 17.57 18.09
CA PRO A 27 -15.39 18.11 17.11
C PRO A 27 -14.66 19.08 16.19
N GLY A 28 -14.93 19.01 14.90
CA GLY A 28 -14.35 19.88 13.89
C GLY A 28 -13.80 19.16 12.69
N THR A 29 -13.25 19.92 11.79
CA THR A 29 -12.69 19.45 10.52
C THR A 29 -11.19 19.73 10.47
N LEU A 30 -10.46 18.92 9.75
CA LEU A 30 -9.05 19.11 9.46
C LEU A 30 -8.88 20.44 8.69
N TYR A 31 -8.03 21.32 9.22
CA TYR A 31 -7.79 22.69 8.70
C TYR A 31 -9.06 23.53 8.48
N GLY A 32 -10.14 23.23 9.23
CA GLY A 32 -11.41 23.97 9.12
C GLY A 32 -12.23 23.67 7.84
N SER A 33 -11.83 22.69 7.03
CA SER A 33 -12.47 22.44 5.73
C SER A 33 -12.72 20.96 5.41
N VAL A 34 -11.87 20.03 5.83
CA VAL A 34 -11.97 18.62 5.47
C VAL A 34 -12.51 17.78 6.63
N ASP A 35 -13.63 17.11 6.42
CA ASP A 35 -14.15 16.09 7.34
C ASP A 35 -13.50 14.73 7.06
N SER A 36 -12.31 14.51 7.62
CA SER A 36 -11.53 13.29 7.43
C SER A 36 -12.25 12.03 7.92
N ALA A 37 -13.10 12.15 8.95
CA ALA A 37 -13.87 10.99 9.43
C ALA A 37 -14.98 10.60 8.46
N THR A 38 -15.71 11.56 7.90
CA THR A 38 -16.70 11.28 6.86
C THR A 38 -16.03 10.68 5.62
N ARG A 39 -14.86 11.17 5.20
CA ARG A 39 -14.09 10.58 4.09
C ARG A 39 -13.70 9.12 4.35
N LEU A 40 -13.23 8.84 5.56
CA LEU A 40 -12.89 7.45 5.93
C LEU A 40 -14.13 6.55 5.94
N GLN A 41 -15.28 7.04 6.45
CA GLN A 41 -16.53 6.29 6.45
C GLN A 41 -17.00 5.96 5.04
N GLU A 42 -16.94 6.92 4.11
CA GLU A 42 -17.28 6.72 2.69
C GLU A 42 -16.41 5.62 2.06
N ILE A 43 -15.09 5.56 2.39
CA ILE A 43 -14.19 4.50 1.95
C ILE A 43 -14.61 3.15 2.56
N CYS A 44 -14.89 3.10 3.85
CA CYS A 44 -15.35 1.88 4.52
C CYS A 44 -16.62 1.32 3.89
N ASP A 45 -17.60 2.18 3.63
CA ASP A 45 -18.86 1.82 2.98
C ASP A 45 -18.63 1.28 1.57
N GLN A 46 -17.75 1.91 0.79
CA GLN A 46 -17.36 1.45 -0.54
C GLN A 46 -16.68 0.08 -0.50
N ILE A 47 -15.76 -0.13 0.43
CA ILE A 47 -15.07 -1.42 0.61
C ILE A 47 -16.09 -2.52 0.95
N ILE A 48 -16.98 -2.28 1.90
CA ILE A 48 -18.02 -3.24 2.29
C ILE A 48 -18.95 -3.53 1.09
N ALA A 49 -19.41 -2.50 0.38
CA ALA A 49 -20.30 -2.64 -0.77
C ALA A 49 -19.66 -3.43 -1.92
N SER A 50 -18.34 -3.34 -2.09
CA SER A 50 -17.60 -4.06 -3.15
C SER A 50 -17.59 -5.57 -2.93
N ARG A 51 -17.83 -6.05 -1.70
CA ARG A 51 -17.73 -7.45 -1.29
C ARG A 51 -16.36 -8.08 -1.54
N ILE A 52 -15.32 -7.26 -1.70
CA ILE A 52 -13.94 -7.75 -1.74
C ILE A 52 -13.61 -8.45 -0.42
N LYS A 53 -12.72 -9.42 -0.47
CA LYS A 53 -12.28 -10.17 0.70
C LYS A 53 -10.78 -9.99 0.89
N PRO A 54 -10.34 -8.85 1.42
CA PRO A 54 -8.93 -8.64 1.72
C PRO A 54 -8.54 -9.46 2.95
N GLU A 55 -7.31 -9.94 2.99
CA GLU A 55 -6.73 -10.61 4.15
C GLU A 55 -6.23 -9.60 5.18
N ALA A 56 -5.84 -8.41 4.74
CA ALA A 56 -5.45 -7.31 5.61
C ALA A 56 -5.76 -5.94 4.99
N ILE A 57 -5.94 -4.95 5.86
CA ILE A 57 -5.96 -3.52 5.52
C ILE A 57 -4.73 -2.89 6.19
N ILE A 58 -3.82 -2.35 5.38
CA ILE A 58 -2.56 -1.75 5.81
C ILE A 58 -2.70 -0.23 5.80
N PHE A 59 -2.36 0.40 6.92
CA PHE A 59 -2.38 1.84 7.09
C PHE A 59 -0.94 2.33 7.24
N THR A 60 -0.49 3.21 6.33
CA THR A 60 0.90 3.69 6.30
C THR A 60 1.08 5.07 6.96
N GLY A 61 0.45 5.27 8.10
CA GLY A 61 0.73 6.40 8.99
C GLY A 61 -0.13 7.63 8.77
N ASP A 62 0.16 8.67 9.55
CA ASP A 62 -0.63 9.89 9.71
C ASP A 62 -2.10 9.57 9.99
N LEU A 63 -2.30 8.68 10.97
CA LEU A 63 -3.62 8.20 11.37
C LEU A 63 -4.42 9.29 12.07
N ALA A 64 -3.76 10.05 12.93
CA ALA A 64 -4.31 11.21 13.64
C ALA A 64 -3.54 12.48 13.27
N ASP A 65 -4.24 13.62 13.13
CA ASP A 65 -3.62 14.89 12.72
C ASP A 65 -2.61 15.43 13.76
N LYS A 66 -2.84 15.18 15.04
CA LYS A 66 -1.99 15.63 16.16
C LYS A 66 -1.65 14.50 17.13
N GLY A 67 -1.82 13.26 16.73
CA GLY A 67 -1.55 12.10 17.55
C GLY A 67 -2.40 12.00 18.81
N GLU A 68 -3.64 12.56 18.81
CA GLU A 68 -4.52 12.53 19.98
C GLU A 68 -5.09 11.11 20.20
N LEU A 69 -5.11 10.66 21.45
CA LEU A 69 -5.62 9.35 21.83
C LEU A 69 -7.09 9.14 21.39
N GLU A 70 -7.90 10.20 21.47
CA GLU A 70 -9.31 10.15 21.05
C GLU A 70 -9.47 9.97 19.55
N ALA A 71 -8.55 10.50 18.73
CA ALA A 71 -8.54 10.25 17.29
C ALA A 71 -8.27 8.76 16.99
N TYR A 72 -7.31 8.16 17.68
CA TYR A 72 -7.02 6.72 17.53
C TYR A 72 -8.16 5.83 18.00
N LYS A 73 -8.82 6.15 19.11
CA LYS A 73 -10.01 5.41 19.56
C LYS A 73 -11.11 5.47 18.51
N ARG A 74 -11.40 6.69 18.01
CA ARG A 74 -12.37 6.88 16.93
C ARG A 74 -12.01 6.07 15.68
N LEU A 75 -10.73 6.05 15.30
CA LEU A 75 -10.25 5.27 14.17
C LEU A 75 -10.53 3.77 14.38
N ARG A 76 -10.21 3.24 15.55
CA ARG A 76 -10.51 1.84 15.91
C ARG A 76 -11.99 1.52 15.81
N ASP A 77 -12.83 2.38 16.40
CA ASP A 77 -14.29 2.20 16.40
C ASP A 77 -14.87 2.19 14.96
N MET A 78 -14.21 2.88 14.01
CA MET A 78 -14.59 2.87 12.59
C MET A 78 -14.05 1.65 11.84
N ILE A 79 -12.83 1.21 12.10
CA ILE A 79 -12.13 0.22 11.27
C ILE A 79 -12.32 -1.22 11.80
N GLU A 80 -12.34 -1.44 13.11
CA GLU A 80 -12.50 -2.80 13.68
C GLU A 80 -13.77 -3.50 13.17
N PRO A 81 -14.96 -2.86 13.16
CA PRO A 81 -16.17 -3.50 12.61
C PRO A 81 -16.07 -3.83 11.12
N VAL A 82 -15.35 -2.99 10.34
CA VAL A 82 -15.09 -3.26 8.91
C VAL A 82 -14.20 -4.49 8.76
N CYS A 83 -13.09 -4.53 9.49
CA CYS A 83 -12.18 -5.66 9.47
C CYS A 83 -12.87 -6.97 9.90
N ASP A 84 -13.67 -6.92 10.96
CA ASP A 84 -14.45 -8.08 11.44
C ASP A 84 -15.42 -8.59 10.37
N SER A 85 -16.13 -7.68 9.69
CA SER A 85 -17.09 -8.04 8.63
C SER A 85 -16.42 -8.66 7.39
N LEU A 86 -15.20 -8.27 7.12
CA LEU A 86 -14.41 -8.75 5.98
C LEU A 86 -13.56 -9.98 6.32
N GLY A 87 -13.33 -10.27 7.60
CA GLY A 87 -12.37 -11.25 8.07
C GLY A 87 -10.92 -10.80 7.83
N ALA A 88 -10.67 -9.49 7.79
CA ALA A 88 -9.40 -8.88 7.50
C ALA A 88 -8.65 -8.48 8.77
N LYS A 89 -7.31 -8.44 8.72
CA LYS A 89 -6.47 -7.92 9.80
C LYS A 89 -6.15 -6.43 9.56
N ALA A 90 -6.37 -5.57 10.55
CA ALA A 90 -5.86 -4.20 10.50
C ALA A 90 -4.36 -4.19 10.86
N ILE A 91 -3.54 -3.54 10.03
CA ILE A 91 -2.09 -3.39 10.21
C ILE A 91 -1.75 -1.91 10.19
N TRP A 92 -1.15 -1.43 11.29
CA TRP A 92 -0.93 -0.02 11.54
C TRP A 92 0.56 0.32 11.51
N ALA A 93 0.98 1.26 10.68
CA ALA A 93 2.26 1.95 10.78
C ALA A 93 2.04 3.38 11.29
N MET A 94 3.09 3.98 11.86
CA MET A 94 3.08 5.37 12.31
C MET A 94 3.51 6.32 11.20
N GLY A 95 2.94 7.56 11.22
CA GLY A 95 3.40 8.69 10.44
C GLY A 95 3.86 9.85 11.32
N ASN A 96 4.38 10.91 10.72
CA ASN A 96 5.02 12.03 11.45
C ASN A 96 4.03 12.90 12.26
N HIS A 97 2.74 12.79 12.02
CA HIS A 97 1.70 13.42 12.85
C HIS A 97 1.29 12.55 14.03
N ASP A 98 1.67 11.27 14.05
CA ASP A 98 1.28 10.33 15.09
C ASP A 98 2.15 10.48 16.34
N ASN A 99 1.61 10.08 17.49
CA ASN A 99 2.29 10.10 18.80
C ASN A 99 2.54 8.68 19.29
N ARG A 100 3.80 8.28 19.50
CA ARG A 100 4.20 6.91 19.88
C ARG A 100 3.48 6.41 21.13
N ALA A 101 3.40 7.22 22.19
CA ALA A 101 2.78 6.80 23.44
C ALA A 101 1.28 6.57 23.31
N ASN A 102 0.57 7.48 22.64
CA ASN A 102 -0.87 7.37 22.38
C ASN A 102 -1.17 6.25 21.36
N PHE A 103 -0.34 6.10 20.34
CA PHE A 103 -0.43 5.02 19.35
C PHE A 103 -0.32 3.65 20.05
N ARG A 104 0.71 3.46 20.90
CA ARG A 104 0.86 2.22 21.69
C ARG A 104 -0.36 1.98 22.59
N THR A 105 -0.87 3.03 23.23
CA THR A 105 -2.06 2.92 24.08
C THR A 105 -3.28 2.45 23.27
N ALA A 106 -3.41 2.90 22.03
CA ALA A 106 -4.56 2.57 21.20
C ALA A 106 -4.42 1.23 20.47
N PHE A 107 -3.21 0.87 20.00
CA PHE A 107 -2.98 -0.24 19.07
C PHE A 107 -1.99 -1.30 19.59
N ALA A 108 -1.58 -1.22 20.88
CA ALA A 108 -0.66 -2.20 21.44
C ALA A 108 -1.33 -3.56 21.67
N ASP A 109 -0.60 -4.62 21.37
CA ASP A 109 -0.85 -5.91 21.96
C ASP A 109 -0.29 -5.94 23.38
N ALA A 110 -0.97 -6.61 24.30
CA ALA A 110 -0.62 -6.68 25.73
C ALA A 110 0.80 -7.26 26.03
N SER A 111 1.51 -7.71 25.01
CA SER A 111 2.84 -8.32 25.09
C SER A 111 4.01 -7.37 24.79
N GLU A 112 3.76 -6.13 24.34
CA GLU A 112 4.83 -5.19 23.97
C GLU A 112 5.49 -4.54 25.20
N SER A 113 6.68 -5.02 25.55
CA SER A 113 7.56 -4.45 26.59
C SER A 113 8.51 -3.41 26.01
N SER A 114 8.01 -2.29 25.49
CA SER A 114 8.84 -1.20 24.96
C SER A 114 8.61 0.10 25.72
N LYS A 115 9.62 0.96 25.76
CA LYS A 115 9.46 2.29 26.33
C LYS A 115 8.51 3.12 25.45
N PRO A 116 7.73 4.06 26.02
CA PRO A 116 6.75 4.85 25.26
C PRO A 116 7.31 5.58 24.04
N GLN A 117 8.60 5.90 24.03
CA GLN A 117 9.27 6.67 22.98
C GLN A 117 10.09 5.81 21.99
N ASP A 118 10.21 4.50 22.23
CA ASP A 118 10.90 3.64 21.30
C ASP A 118 10.15 3.56 19.96
N PRO A 119 10.82 3.35 18.81
CA PRO A 119 10.15 3.14 17.53
C PRO A 119 9.13 1.99 17.57
N VAL A 120 8.08 2.08 16.78
CA VAL A 120 7.00 1.09 16.71
C VAL A 120 7.17 0.24 15.44
N ASP A 121 8.20 -0.60 15.43
CA ASP A 121 8.43 -1.55 14.36
C ASP A 121 7.73 -2.87 14.69
N ARG A 122 7.08 -3.50 13.71
CA ARG A 122 6.32 -4.74 13.91
C ARG A 122 6.41 -5.66 12.70
N SER A 123 6.36 -6.96 12.95
CA SER A 123 6.27 -8.00 11.94
C SER A 123 4.97 -8.77 12.09
N TYR A 124 4.25 -8.93 10.97
CA TYR A 124 2.97 -9.64 10.91
C TYR A 124 3.04 -10.74 9.88
N PHE A 125 2.31 -11.83 10.15
CA PHE A 125 2.10 -12.89 9.17
C PHE A 125 0.62 -13.00 8.80
N VAL A 126 0.38 -13.04 7.49
CA VAL A 126 -0.94 -13.17 6.90
C VAL A 126 -0.87 -14.28 5.85
N ASN A 127 -1.28 -15.50 6.22
CA ASN A 127 -1.37 -16.67 5.33
C ASN A 127 -0.09 -16.99 4.53
N GLY A 128 1.09 -16.78 5.11
CA GLY A 128 2.40 -17.02 4.44
C GLY A 128 3.11 -15.75 3.98
N LEU A 129 2.37 -14.65 3.79
CA LEU A 129 2.94 -13.35 3.47
C LEU A 129 3.37 -12.64 4.75
N ARG A 130 4.59 -12.13 4.81
CA ARG A 130 5.07 -11.29 5.90
C ARG A 130 4.84 -9.82 5.57
N ILE A 131 4.33 -9.05 6.54
CA ILE A 131 4.19 -7.59 6.43
C ILE A 131 4.96 -6.98 7.58
N ILE A 132 5.98 -6.18 7.27
CA ILE A 132 6.80 -5.47 8.27
C ILE A 132 6.42 -4.00 8.22
N THR A 133 6.00 -3.44 9.36
CA THR A 133 5.83 -1.99 9.51
C THR A 133 7.05 -1.38 10.17
N LEU A 134 7.58 -0.29 9.60
CA LEU A 134 8.70 0.48 10.14
C LEU A 134 8.23 1.87 10.57
N ASP A 135 8.54 2.23 11.79
CA ASP A 135 8.35 3.58 12.32
C ASP A 135 9.49 4.50 11.87
N THR A 136 9.26 5.20 10.78
CA THR A 136 10.22 6.17 10.23
C THR A 136 10.11 7.55 10.89
N THR A 137 9.30 7.71 11.94
CA THR A 137 9.09 9.03 12.55
C THR A 137 10.27 9.47 13.40
N VAL A 138 10.53 10.79 13.41
CA VAL A 138 11.51 11.42 14.30
C VAL A 138 10.74 12.37 15.22
N PRO A 139 10.64 12.08 16.52
CA PRO A 139 9.86 12.90 17.45
C PRO A 139 10.20 14.39 17.38
N GLY A 140 9.20 15.23 17.11
CA GLY A 140 9.35 16.67 16.97
C GLY A 140 9.77 17.17 15.57
N TYR A 141 9.88 16.27 14.60
CA TYR A 141 10.21 16.59 13.21
C TYR A 141 9.22 15.93 12.25
N HIS A 142 9.18 16.46 11.01
CA HIS A 142 8.31 15.90 9.96
C HIS A 142 9.08 15.09 8.89
N TYR A 143 10.41 15.06 8.94
CA TYR A 143 11.20 14.16 8.09
C TYR A 143 11.27 12.75 8.71
N GLY A 144 11.52 11.77 7.87
CA GLY A 144 11.70 10.39 8.32
C GLY A 144 13.18 10.01 8.46
N GLU A 145 13.46 9.10 9.40
CA GLU A 145 14.78 8.48 9.59
C GLU A 145 14.62 7.12 10.26
N LEU A 146 15.54 6.19 9.96
CA LEU A 146 15.64 4.90 10.66
C LEU A 146 16.95 4.87 11.44
N SER A 147 16.88 4.53 12.71
CA SER A 147 18.05 4.34 13.56
C SER A 147 18.83 3.08 13.16
N GLU A 148 20.10 3.02 13.56
CA GLU A 148 20.93 1.84 13.34
C GLU A 148 20.30 0.57 13.93
N SER A 149 19.74 0.66 15.15
CA SER A 149 19.06 -0.46 15.79
C SER A 149 17.79 -0.94 15.06
N GLN A 150 17.05 -0.04 14.40
CA GLN A 150 15.91 -0.44 13.55
C GLN A 150 16.40 -1.16 12.27
N LEU A 151 17.50 -0.69 11.69
CA LEU A 151 18.08 -1.33 10.51
C LEU A 151 18.69 -2.71 10.84
N GLU A 152 19.28 -2.86 12.01
CA GLU A 152 19.74 -4.16 12.52
C GLU A 152 18.58 -5.11 12.74
N TRP A 153 17.54 -4.66 13.44
CA TRP A 153 16.31 -5.43 13.65
C TRP A 153 15.65 -5.85 12.30
N LEU A 154 15.57 -4.93 11.35
CA LEU A 154 15.04 -5.24 10.01
C LEU A 154 15.88 -6.30 9.29
N ALA A 155 17.22 -6.21 9.40
CA ALA A 155 18.13 -7.20 8.81
C ALA A 155 17.93 -8.59 9.44
N GLU A 156 17.71 -8.66 10.76
CA GLU A 156 17.40 -9.91 11.46
C GLU A 156 16.08 -10.50 11.01
N GLU A 157 14.99 -9.68 10.91
CA GLU A 157 13.69 -10.09 10.41
C GLU A 157 13.76 -10.64 8.97
N LEU A 158 14.57 -10.03 8.11
CA LEU A 158 14.75 -10.42 6.72
C LEU A 158 15.76 -11.54 6.48
N ALA A 159 16.48 -11.98 7.52
CA ALA A 159 17.47 -13.05 7.41
C ALA A 159 16.84 -14.40 6.99
N THR A 160 15.59 -14.62 7.31
CA THR A 160 14.82 -15.80 6.89
C THR A 160 13.69 -15.38 5.96
N PRO A 161 13.67 -15.81 4.70
CA PRO A 161 12.58 -15.50 3.79
C PRO A 161 11.22 -16.04 4.27
N ALA A 162 10.16 -15.26 4.06
CA ALA A 162 8.79 -15.72 4.27
C ALA A 162 8.30 -16.57 3.07
N PRO A 163 7.38 -17.51 3.26
CA PRO A 163 6.89 -18.39 2.20
C PRO A 163 6.40 -17.65 0.94
N ASP A 164 5.62 -16.56 1.13
CA ASP A 164 5.06 -15.79 0.03
C ASP A 164 5.75 -14.41 -0.13
N GLY A 165 6.91 -14.25 0.54
CA GLY A 165 7.74 -13.05 0.53
C GLY A 165 7.28 -12.01 1.55
N THR A 166 7.88 -10.82 1.47
CA THR A 166 7.69 -9.73 2.44
C THR A 166 7.20 -8.45 1.77
N ILE A 167 6.24 -7.78 2.38
CA ILE A 167 5.85 -6.40 2.10
C ILE A 167 6.40 -5.52 3.22
N LEU A 168 7.14 -4.47 2.85
CA LEU A 168 7.61 -3.46 3.79
C LEU A 168 6.67 -2.26 3.75
N ALA A 169 6.11 -1.85 4.88
CA ALA A 169 5.20 -0.73 5.02
C ALA A 169 5.81 0.34 5.93
N LEU A 170 5.89 1.57 5.45
CA LEU A 170 6.45 2.70 6.18
C LEU A 170 5.75 3.99 5.73
N HIS A 171 5.83 5.05 6.53
CA HIS A 171 5.16 6.29 6.18
C HIS A 171 5.92 7.11 5.14
N HIS A 172 7.19 7.47 5.44
CA HIS A 172 8.04 8.26 4.55
C HIS A 172 8.62 7.37 3.46
N PRO A 173 8.14 7.45 2.20
CA PRO A 173 8.58 6.54 1.16
C PRO A 173 10.00 6.88 0.67
N PRO A 174 10.84 5.87 0.36
CA PRO A 174 12.17 6.09 -0.18
C PRO A 174 12.12 6.40 -1.69
N VAL A 175 11.49 7.52 -2.05
CA VAL A 175 11.32 7.97 -3.44
C VAL A 175 11.72 9.43 -3.59
N PRO A 176 12.12 9.86 -4.78
CA PRO A 176 12.35 11.28 -5.04
C PRO A 176 11.08 12.10 -4.86
N CYS A 177 11.19 13.24 -4.18
CA CYS A 177 10.09 14.19 -4.04
C CYS A 177 9.93 15.00 -5.33
N VAL A 178 8.71 15.06 -5.89
CA VAL A 178 8.42 15.85 -7.11
C VAL A 178 7.97 17.28 -6.79
N GLN A 179 7.69 17.57 -5.53
CA GLN A 179 7.42 18.92 -5.01
C GLN A 179 8.62 19.38 -4.19
N ASP A 180 9.17 20.55 -4.50
CA ASP A 180 10.43 21.03 -3.88
C ASP A 180 10.38 21.11 -2.35
N LEU A 181 9.25 21.51 -1.78
CA LEU A 181 9.10 21.61 -0.31
C LEU A 181 9.04 20.22 0.36
N ALA A 182 8.65 19.17 -0.36
CA ALA A 182 8.61 17.83 0.22
C ALA A 182 10.01 17.27 0.56
N VAL A 183 11.07 17.84 -0.01
CA VAL A 183 12.47 17.52 0.36
C VAL A 183 12.77 17.83 1.83
N LEU A 184 12.06 18.79 2.42
CA LEU A 184 12.23 19.14 3.85
C LEU A 184 11.74 18.02 4.79
N VAL A 185 10.87 17.17 4.29
CA VAL A 185 10.16 16.14 5.06
C VAL A 185 10.36 14.72 4.49
N GLU A 186 11.35 14.52 3.61
CA GLU A 186 11.67 13.21 3.03
C GLU A 186 12.25 12.21 4.03
N LEU A 187 12.32 10.95 3.66
CA LEU A 187 13.08 9.91 4.36
C LEU A 187 14.58 10.18 4.20
N ARG A 188 15.30 10.31 5.29
CA ARG A 188 16.76 10.44 5.34
C ARG A 188 17.44 9.07 5.48
N GLY A 189 18.72 9.01 5.17
CA GLY A 189 19.49 7.76 5.35
C GLY A 189 19.08 6.62 4.39
N GLN A 190 18.46 6.92 3.26
CA GLN A 190 17.94 5.92 2.32
C GLN A 190 19.00 4.91 1.86
N ALA A 191 20.27 5.29 1.78
CA ALA A 191 21.36 4.38 1.38
C ALA A 191 21.54 3.21 2.38
N ALA A 192 21.36 3.46 3.68
CA ALA A 192 21.43 2.44 4.70
C ALA A 192 20.26 1.45 4.60
N LEU A 193 19.02 1.96 4.43
CA LEU A 193 17.86 1.11 4.18
C LEU A 193 18.05 0.28 2.91
N ALA A 194 18.55 0.89 1.81
CA ALA A 194 18.82 0.17 0.57
C ALA A 194 19.82 -0.98 0.74
N ALA A 195 20.82 -0.82 1.61
CA ALA A 195 21.77 -1.87 1.89
C ALA A 195 21.13 -3.07 2.61
N VAL A 196 20.17 -2.82 3.51
CA VAL A 196 19.47 -3.86 4.26
C VAL A 196 18.49 -4.63 3.40
N VAL A 197 17.66 -3.93 2.59
CA VAL A 197 16.58 -4.59 1.84
C VAL A 197 17.04 -5.25 0.54
N ARG A 198 18.23 -4.91 0.04
CA ARG A 198 18.77 -5.46 -1.21
C ARG A 198 18.98 -6.97 -1.12
N ASN A 199 18.51 -7.69 -2.14
CA ASN A 199 18.65 -9.16 -2.23
C ASN A 199 17.96 -9.95 -1.10
N THR A 200 16.92 -9.35 -0.49
CA THR A 200 16.03 -10.04 0.45
C THR A 200 14.75 -10.50 -0.25
N ASP A 201 13.82 -11.07 0.51
CA ASP A 201 12.50 -11.47 0.04
C ASP A 201 11.47 -10.31 0.01
N VAL A 202 11.90 -9.05 0.19
CA VAL A 202 11.02 -7.89 0.08
C VAL A 202 10.57 -7.71 -1.37
N ARG A 203 9.27 -7.82 -1.59
CA ARG A 203 8.63 -7.80 -2.92
C ARG A 203 8.10 -6.44 -3.32
N THR A 204 7.70 -5.62 -2.34
CA THR A 204 7.23 -4.25 -2.55
C THR A 204 7.36 -3.44 -1.27
N ILE A 205 7.49 -2.11 -1.41
CA ILE A 205 7.45 -1.14 -0.32
C ILE A 205 6.18 -0.31 -0.46
N LEU A 206 5.42 -0.19 0.63
CA LEU A 206 4.23 0.66 0.71
C LEU A 206 4.56 1.92 1.48
N GLY A 207 4.12 3.07 0.98
CA GLY A 207 4.32 4.36 1.64
C GLY A 207 3.11 5.27 1.57
N GLY A 208 3.15 6.37 2.33
CA GLY A 208 2.17 7.46 2.36
C GLY A 208 2.84 8.82 2.25
N HIS A 209 2.46 9.75 3.16
CA HIS A 209 3.12 11.03 3.41
C HIS A 209 2.97 12.08 2.31
N LEU A 210 3.01 11.69 1.05
CA LEU A 210 3.05 12.63 -0.07
C LEU A 210 1.67 13.16 -0.46
N HIS A 211 0.59 12.55 0.05
CA HIS A 211 -0.81 12.91 -0.25
C HIS A 211 -1.15 12.85 -1.74
N TYR A 212 -0.40 12.10 -2.54
CA TYR A 212 -0.72 11.76 -3.93
C TYR A 212 -0.21 10.37 -4.27
N SER A 213 -0.92 9.68 -5.16
CA SER A 213 -0.49 8.37 -5.62
C SER A 213 0.73 8.49 -6.54
N THR A 214 1.79 7.75 -6.22
CA THR A 214 2.98 7.67 -7.07
C THR A 214 3.67 6.31 -6.94
N THR A 215 4.50 5.98 -7.92
CA THR A 215 5.27 4.73 -7.94
C THR A 215 6.71 5.01 -8.34
N ALA A 216 7.63 4.27 -7.77
CA ALA A 216 9.06 4.36 -8.09
C ALA A 216 9.74 3.00 -7.88
N GLY A 217 11.04 2.91 -8.14
CA GLY A 217 11.88 1.79 -7.75
C GLY A 217 12.89 2.23 -6.70
N PHE A 218 13.10 1.40 -5.69
CA PHE A 218 14.12 1.60 -4.65
C PHE A 218 14.90 0.31 -4.39
N ALA A 219 16.21 0.34 -4.52
CA ALA A 219 17.10 -0.82 -4.35
C ALA A 219 16.73 -2.07 -5.19
N GLY A 220 16.04 -1.87 -6.32
CA GLY A 220 15.49 -2.94 -7.17
C GLY A 220 14.09 -3.41 -6.78
N ILE A 221 13.48 -2.83 -5.74
CA ILE A 221 12.17 -3.17 -5.21
C ILE A 221 11.16 -2.11 -5.67
N PRO A 222 9.96 -2.49 -6.17
CA PRO A 222 8.88 -1.55 -6.46
C PRO A 222 8.42 -0.83 -5.19
N VAL A 223 8.16 0.48 -5.30
CA VAL A 223 7.56 1.31 -4.24
C VAL A 223 6.22 1.81 -4.71
N SER A 224 5.18 1.60 -3.92
CA SER A 224 3.83 2.10 -4.15
C SER A 224 3.43 3.05 -3.02
N VAL A 225 3.22 4.31 -3.35
CA VAL A 225 2.75 5.32 -2.40
C VAL A 225 1.24 5.49 -2.58
N ALA A 226 0.48 5.32 -1.51
CA ALA A 226 -0.95 5.60 -1.53
C ALA A 226 -1.21 7.12 -1.51
N SER A 227 -2.27 7.53 -2.18
CA SER A 227 -2.83 8.87 -1.96
C SER A 227 -3.44 8.97 -0.57
N ALA A 228 -3.57 10.19 -0.08
CA ALA A 228 -4.25 10.42 1.19
C ALA A 228 -5.76 10.15 1.09
N THR A 229 -6.34 9.72 2.21
CA THR A 229 -7.78 9.57 2.34
C THR A 229 -8.47 10.86 2.83
N CYS A 230 -7.72 11.79 3.42
CA CYS A 230 -8.24 13.07 3.92
C CYS A 230 -8.33 14.14 2.81
N TYR A 231 -7.19 14.67 2.36
CA TYR A 231 -7.05 15.61 1.25
C TYR A 231 -5.80 15.28 0.44
N THR A 232 -5.69 15.73 -0.79
CA THR A 232 -4.55 15.41 -1.66
C THR A 232 -3.71 16.65 -1.97
N GLN A 233 -2.43 16.45 -2.28
CA GLN A 233 -1.58 17.47 -2.89
C GLN A 233 -1.90 17.57 -4.38
N ASP A 234 -2.18 18.77 -4.86
CA ASP A 234 -2.51 19.02 -6.25
C ASP A 234 -1.24 19.22 -7.09
N LEU A 235 -0.84 18.19 -7.81
CA LEU A 235 0.30 18.27 -8.74
C LEU A 235 0.00 19.06 -10.03
N GLY A 236 -1.27 19.43 -10.27
CA GLY A 236 -1.68 20.25 -11.41
C GLY A 236 -1.53 21.77 -11.21
N VAL A 237 -0.91 22.20 -10.13
CA VAL A 237 -0.59 23.62 -9.91
C VAL A 237 0.55 24.09 -10.80
N ARG A 238 0.72 25.42 -10.92
CA ARG A 238 1.86 26.00 -11.64
C ARG A 238 3.17 25.44 -11.05
N ALA A 239 4.14 25.16 -11.93
CA ALA A 239 5.45 24.64 -11.56
C ALA A 239 6.09 25.44 -10.42
N GLY A 240 6.62 24.73 -9.41
CA GLY A 240 7.18 25.31 -8.19
C GLY A 240 6.13 25.71 -7.14
N GLY A 241 4.83 25.63 -7.45
CA GLY A 241 3.75 25.86 -6.48
C GLY A 241 3.34 24.60 -5.73
N GLN A 242 2.60 24.80 -4.63
CA GLN A 242 2.02 23.72 -3.83
C GLN A 242 0.62 24.11 -3.37
N ARG A 243 -0.31 23.15 -3.39
CA ARG A 243 -1.68 23.35 -2.94
C ARG A 243 -2.30 22.04 -2.47
N GLY A 244 -2.87 22.03 -1.27
CA GLY A 244 -3.79 20.97 -0.85
C GLY A 244 -5.13 21.09 -1.58
N ARG A 245 -5.77 19.97 -1.88
CA ARG A 245 -7.07 19.89 -2.54
C ARG A 245 -7.97 18.87 -1.87
N ASP A 246 -9.19 19.26 -1.54
CA ASP A 246 -10.24 18.30 -1.15
C ASP A 246 -10.80 17.63 -2.42
N GLY A 247 -10.19 16.54 -2.82
CA GLY A 247 -10.52 15.78 -4.03
C GLY A 247 -9.42 14.80 -4.40
N ALA A 248 -9.74 13.86 -5.28
CA ALA A 248 -8.85 12.78 -5.73
C ALA A 248 -8.32 11.86 -4.61
N GLN A 249 -9.04 11.77 -3.50
CA GLN A 249 -8.77 10.80 -2.45
C GLN A 249 -8.93 9.39 -3.01
N SER A 250 -8.07 8.47 -2.54
CA SER A 250 -8.11 7.08 -3.00
C SER A 250 -7.44 6.17 -1.98
N TYR A 251 -7.70 4.88 -2.14
CA TYR A 251 -6.92 3.81 -1.51
C TYR A 251 -6.36 2.89 -2.60
N ASN A 252 -5.43 2.02 -2.22
CA ASN A 252 -4.89 1.04 -3.16
C ASN A 252 -5.42 -0.35 -2.84
N MET A 253 -5.75 -1.10 -3.89
CA MET A 253 -6.00 -2.52 -3.86
C MET A 253 -4.74 -3.25 -4.30
N ILE A 254 -4.27 -4.21 -3.51
CA ILE A 254 -3.03 -4.95 -3.74
C ILE A 254 -3.37 -6.40 -4.03
N HIS A 255 -2.97 -6.88 -5.19
CA HIS A 255 -3.09 -8.28 -5.58
C HIS A 255 -1.70 -8.89 -5.67
N VAL A 256 -1.42 -9.87 -4.81
CA VAL A 256 -0.12 -10.56 -4.75
C VAL A 256 -0.22 -11.86 -5.55
N TYR A 257 0.60 -11.96 -6.59
CA TYR A 257 0.76 -13.16 -7.42
C TYR A 257 2.14 -13.78 -7.13
N GLU A 258 2.39 -14.97 -7.56
CA GLU A 258 3.68 -15.66 -7.37
C GLU A 258 4.89 -14.79 -7.77
N HIS A 259 4.85 -14.18 -8.94
CA HIS A 259 6.00 -13.45 -9.51
C HIS A 259 5.80 -11.93 -9.63
N THR A 260 4.65 -11.40 -9.22
CA THR A 260 4.35 -9.97 -9.34
C THR A 260 3.36 -9.51 -8.29
N ILE A 261 3.34 -8.20 -8.04
CA ILE A 261 2.33 -7.55 -7.20
C ILE A 261 1.71 -6.42 -8.02
N VAL A 262 0.37 -6.41 -8.09
CA VAL A 262 -0.39 -5.37 -8.78
C VAL A 262 -0.95 -4.41 -7.74
N HIS A 263 -0.65 -3.12 -7.90
CA HIS A 263 -1.20 -2.04 -7.10
C HIS A 263 -2.19 -1.25 -7.95
N SER A 264 -3.47 -1.28 -7.58
CA SER A 264 -4.54 -0.59 -8.29
C SER A 264 -5.08 0.55 -7.44
N VAL A 265 -5.04 1.77 -7.97
CA VAL A 265 -5.63 2.94 -7.30
C VAL A 265 -7.14 2.87 -7.44
N VAL A 266 -7.85 2.90 -6.32
CA VAL A 266 -9.31 2.94 -6.26
C VAL A 266 -9.72 4.33 -5.77
N PRO A 267 -10.22 5.20 -6.64
CA PRO A 267 -10.67 6.53 -6.24
C PRO A 267 -11.89 6.44 -5.33
N MET A 268 -12.00 7.36 -4.39
CA MET A 268 -13.23 7.56 -3.64
C MET A 268 -14.39 7.88 -4.59
N SER A 269 -15.59 7.49 -4.17
CA SER A 269 -16.82 7.56 -4.95
C SER A 269 -17.12 8.94 -5.58
N GLY A 270 -17.88 8.96 -6.65
CA GLY A 270 -18.37 10.18 -7.29
C GLY A 270 -18.44 10.11 -8.81
N GLY A 271 -18.10 8.97 -9.42
CA GLY A 271 -18.28 8.77 -10.85
C GLY A 271 -19.68 8.26 -11.20
N VAL A 272 -20.20 8.66 -12.34
CA VAL A 272 -21.41 8.02 -12.93
C VAL A 272 -20.99 6.76 -13.67
N THR A 273 -21.84 5.73 -13.63
CA THR A 273 -21.60 4.50 -14.41
C THR A 273 -21.59 4.81 -15.90
N VAL A 274 -20.58 4.34 -16.61
CA VAL A 274 -20.48 4.42 -18.06
C VAL A 274 -20.76 3.04 -18.65
N GLY A 275 -21.72 2.96 -19.55
CA GLY A 275 -22.18 1.69 -20.10
C GLY A 275 -23.08 0.92 -19.13
N GLU A 276 -23.27 -0.37 -19.38
CA GLU A 276 -24.06 -1.24 -18.51
C GLU A 276 -23.15 -1.92 -17.48
N PRO A 277 -23.52 -1.92 -16.19
CA PRO A 277 -22.79 -2.67 -15.18
C PRO A 277 -22.92 -4.17 -15.44
N VAL A 278 -21.84 -4.90 -15.25
CA VAL A 278 -21.78 -6.36 -15.42
C VAL A 278 -21.58 -6.99 -14.05
N ASP A 279 -22.53 -7.79 -13.62
CA ASP A 279 -22.41 -8.50 -12.35
C ASP A 279 -21.52 -9.74 -12.44
N ALA A 280 -21.20 -10.34 -11.29
CA ALA A 280 -20.28 -11.49 -11.21
C ALA A 280 -20.81 -12.73 -11.96
N ALA A 281 -22.14 -12.95 -12.01
CA ALA A 281 -22.73 -14.10 -12.71
C ALA A 281 -22.58 -13.92 -14.22
N GLU A 282 -22.83 -12.73 -14.72
CA GLU A 282 -22.67 -12.38 -16.13
C GLU A 282 -21.19 -12.43 -16.58
N VAL A 283 -20.25 -11.99 -15.72
CA VAL A 283 -18.82 -12.16 -15.99
C VAL A 283 -18.47 -13.64 -16.19
N GLN A 284 -18.91 -14.53 -15.28
CA GLN A 284 -18.66 -15.95 -15.39
C GLN A 284 -19.29 -16.55 -16.64
N ARG A 285 -20.51 -16.14 -17.00
CA ARG A 285 -21.17 -16.59 -18.23
C ARG A 285 -20.36 -16.21 -19.47
N ARG A 286 -19.90 -14.96 -19.58
CA ARG A 286 -19.08 -14.48 -20.72
C ARG A 286 -17.75 -15.20 -20.83
N LEU A 287 -17.05 -15.46 -19.70
CA LEU A 287 -15.81 -16.24 -19.69
C LEU A 287 -16.07 -17.67 -20.18
N ALA A 288 -17.14 -18.31 -19.70
CA ALA A 288 -17.49 -19.67 -20.12
C ALA A 288 -17.84 -19.73 -21.62
N GLU A 289 -18.60 -18.77 -22.14
CA GLU A 289 -18.92 -18.68 -23.57
C GLU A 289 -17.68 -18.45 -24.45
N ALA A 290 -16.73 -17.66 -23.96
CA ALA A 290 -15.45 -17.43 -24.63
C ALA A 290 -14.48 -18.62 -24.48
N GLY A 291 -14.81 -19.64 -23.66
CA GLY A 291 -13.93 -20.76 -23.37
C GLY A 291 -12.70 -20.38 -22.54
N ILE A 292 -12.76 -19.29 -21.76
CA ILE A 292 -11.65 -18.81 -20.94
C ILE A 292 -11.81 -19.29 -19.51
N ARG A 293 -10.74 -19.85 -18.94
CA ARG A 293 -10.64 -20.22 -17.54
C ARG A 293 -9.52 -19.40 -16.86
N ILE A 294 -9.84 -18.81 -15.70
CA ILE A 294 -8.83 -18.21 -14.81
C ILE A 294 -8.47 -19.29 -13.78
N PRO A 295 -7.22 -19.80 -13.77
CA PRO A 295 -6.80 -20.80 -12.79
C PRO A 295 -6.86 -20.23 -11.37
N HIS A 296 -7.11 -21.11 -10.38
CA HIS A 296 -6.84 -20.78 -9.00
C HIS A 296 -5.34 -20.94 -8.76
N GLU A 297 -4.72 -20.01 -8.03
CA GLU A 297 -3.34 -20.21 -7.60
C GLU A 297 -3.31 -21.43 -6.67
N SER A 298 -2.56 -22.45 -7.05
CA SER A 298 -2.27 -23.55 -6.13
C SER A 298 -1.19 -23.03 -5.17
N ARG A 299 -1.50 -22.89 -3.90
CA ARG A 299 -0.49 -22.73 -2.86
C ARG A 299 0.32 -24.01 -2.80
N VAL A 300 1.34 -24.14 -3.65
CA VAL A 300 2.28 -25.26 -3.60
C VAL A 300 3.40 -24.85 -2.68
N GLY A 301 3.27 -25.23 -1.42
CA GLY A 301 4.42 -25.35 -0.54
C GLY A 301 5.25 -26.54 -1.01
N ALA A 302 6.26 -26.29 -1.85
CA ALA A 302 7.43 -27.13 -1.99
C ALA A 302 8.43 -26.40 -2.92
N HIS A 303 9.52 -25.96 -2.35
CA HIS A 303 10.70 -25.60 -3.11
C HIS A 303 11.22 -26.82 -3.89
N THR A 304 10.90 -26.89 -5.16
CA THR A 304 11.72 -27.61 -6.13
C THR A 304 12.55 -26.55 -6.85
N SER A 305 13.87 -26.64 -6.70
CA SER A 305 14.85 -25.78 -7.36
C SER A 305 14.52 -25.62 -8.85
N PRO A 306 14.63 -24.40 -9.43
CA PRO A 306 14.36 -24.18 -10.84
C PRO A 306 15.38 -24.95 -11.67
N GLY A 307 14.92 -25.95 -12.39
CA GLY A 307 15.66 -26.53 -13.48
C GLY A 307 15.93 -25.45 -14.53
N THR A 308 17.19 -25.31 -14.92
CA THR A 308 17.64 -24.42 -15.99
C THR A 308 16.93 -24.75 -17.30
N HIS A 309 15.83 -24.05 -17.59
CA HIS A 309 15.28 -24.01 -18.94
C HIS A 309 15.94 -22.86 -19.71
N THR A 310 16.97 -23.21 -20.48
CA THR A 310 17.46 -22.36 -21.58
C THR A 310 16.46 -22.44 -22.71
N SER A 311 15.49 -21.55 -22.76
CA SER A 311 14.70 -21.29 -23.96
C SER A 311 15.36 -20.15 -24.74
N SER A 312 16.02 -20.49 -25.84
CA SER A 312 16.51 -19.54 -26.83
C SER A 312 15.32 -18.87 -27.51
N ILE A 313 15.11 -17.60 -27.25
CA ILE A 313 14.18 -16.75 -28.00
C ILE A 313 14.83 -16.48 -29.37
N PRO A 314 14.19 -16.78 -30.51
CA PRO A 314 14.73 -16.39 -31.81
C PRO A 314 14.65 -14.88 -31.98
N LEU A 315 15.78 -14.25 -32.26
CA LEU A 315 15.87 -12.85 -32.67
C LEU A 315 15.12 -12.64 -33.98
N VAL A 316 13.99 -11.96 -33.93
CA VAL A 316 13.29 -11.46 -35.12
C VAL A 316 14.03 -10.20 -35.58
N SER A 317 14.62 -10.23 -36.78
CA SER A 317 15.25 -9.08 -37.39
C SER A 317 14.22 -7.97 -37.65
N PRO A 318 14.55 -6.67 -37.42
CA PRO A 318 13.61 -5.60 -37.68
C PRO A 318 13.44 -5.41 -39.19
N GLY A 319 12.24 -5.71 -39.66
CA GLY A 319 11.82 -5.39 -41.03
C GLY A 319 11.72 -3.86 -41.20
N GLY A 320 12.33 -3.35 -42.29
CA GLY A 320 12.40 -1.93 -42.59
C GLY A 320 11.03 -1.30 -42.77
N PHE A 321 10.83 -0.17 -42.13
CA PHE A 321 9.70 0.74 -42.34
C PHE A 321 9.95 1.53 -43.67
N THR A 322 9.12 1.29 -44.66
CA THR A 322 9.01 2.20 -45.83
C THR A 322 8.00 3.28 -45.51
N SER A 323 8.44 4.54 -45.51
CA SER A 323 7.58 5.72 -45.36
C SER A 323 6.63 5.87 -46.55
N PRO A 324 5.34 6.20 -46.35
CA PRO A 324 4.48 6.61 -47.48
C PRO A 324 4.80 8.03 -47.88
N LYS A 325 4.89 8.25 -49.23
CA LYS A 325 4.98 9.57 -49.85
C LYS A 325 3.64 10.31 -49.65
N ALA A 326 3.74 11.55 -49.22
CA ALA A 326 2.60 12.48 -49.19
C ALA A 326 2.24 12.96 -50.61
N PRO A 327 0.94 13.33 -50.85
CA PRO A 327 0.51 13.94 -52.12
C PRO A 327 0.96 15.38 -52.24
#